data_35c08c3628ef9499cdec9292198d5291
#
_entry.id   35c08c3628ef9499cdec9292198d5291
#
_cell.length_a   1.000
_cell.length_b   1.000
_cell.length_c   1.000
_cell.angle_alpha   90.00
_cell.angle_beta   90.00
_cell.angle_gamma   90.00
#
_symmetry.space_group_name_H-M   'P 1'
#
loop_
_entity.id
_entity.type
_entity.pdbx_description
1 polymer ?
#
loop_
_entity_poly.entity_id
_entity_poly.type
_entity_poly.pdbx_seq_one_letter_code
_entity_poly.pdbx_strand_id
1 'polypeptide(L)'
;MIISRTPVRVSFCGGGTDVDWFASSEPNGGLVTSLALDRHIHVTVNRRFDDSVRVSYSSMEMVDDFENLEHELVREAMRMTGVTSGVEITTIADIPSRGTGLGSSSAVTVGLLNALHRFAGHDASPEQLAEEACRIEIDILGQPIGRQDQYAAAFGGVNSISFGPDGVEVNPVKITPNVVKRLSEEFTLVFTGTSRSASEVLSETPEDPADKLTRLRVIRGQADAVRGMLESGDLAGLGSLIGEAWDSKRGISSGISNDELLSLIHI
;
A
#
# COMPACT_ATOMS: atom_id res chain seq x y z
N MET A 1 23.96 9.82 7.53
CA MET A 1 22.97 9.51 6.48
C MET A 1 22.20 8.26 6.86
N ILE A 2 20.89 8.31 6.79
CA ILE A 2 19.96 7.19 6.99
C ILE A 2 19.35 6.84 5.63
N ILE A 3 19.18 5.56 5.35
CA ILE A 3 18.50 5.08 4.15
C ILE A 3 17.47 4.07 4.61
N SER A 4 16.18 4.33 4.33
CA SER A 4 15.13 3.34 4.42
C SER A 4 14.86 2.71 3.06
N ARG A 5 14.51 1.43 3.07
CA ARG A 5 14.13 0.65 1.88
C ARG A 5 12.79 -0.01 2.17
N THR A 6 11.75 0.47 1.53
CA THR A 6 10.37 0.07 1.82
C THR A 6 9.77 -0.62 0.61
N PRO A 7 9.26 -1.86 0.73
CA PRO A 7 8.72 -2.59 -0.41
C PRO A 7 7.37 -2.03 -0.84
N VAL A 8 7.07 -2.15 -2.12
CA VAL A 8 5.71 -2.04 -2.63
C VAL A 8 5.02 -3.41 -2.59
N ARG A 9 3.69 -3.45 -2.78
CA ARG A 9 2.88 -4.65 -2.57
C ARG A 9 1.98 -5.01 -3.75
N VAL A 10 1.65 -6.28 -3.84
CA VAL A 10 0.50 -6.80 -4.60
C VAL A 10 -0.48 -7.44 -3.60
N SER A 11 -1.77 -7.10 -3.71
CA SER A 11 -2.84 -7.78 -2.98
C SER A 11 -3.47 -8.82 -3.89
N PHE A 12 -3.45 -10.09 -3.50
CA PHE A 12 -4.08 -11.16 -4.28
C PHE A 12 -5.59 -11.05 -4.22
N CYS A 13 -6.16 -10.91 -3.01
CA CYS A 13 -7.58 -10.71 -2.77
C CYS A 13 -7.80 -9.85 -1.53
N GLY A 14 -9.02 -9.33 -1.39
CA GLY A 14 -9.44 -8.58 -0.21
C GLY A 14 -9.42 -7.07 -0.38
N GLY A 15 -8.70 -6.53 -1.37
CA GLY A 15 -8.58 -5.08 -1.54
C GLY A 15 -9.92 -4.37 -1.69
N GLY A 16 -10.12 -3.30 -0.90
CA GLY A 16 -11.37 -2.56 -0.76
C GLY A 16 -12.17 -2.96 0.49
N THR A 17 -11.83 -4.07 1.17
CA THR A 17 -12.44 -4.45 2.45
C THR A 17 -11.70 -3.82 3.65
N ASP A 18 -10.57 -3.22 3.41
CA ASP A 18 -9.70 -2.52 4.34
C ASP A 18 -10.10 -1.05 4.58
N VAL A 19 -11.18 -0.58 3.93
CA VAL A 19 -11.75 0.76 4.16
C VAL A 19 -12.59 0.76 5.44
N ASP A 20 -12.53 1.84 6.22
CA ASP A 20 -13.13 1.91 7.56
C ASP A 20 -14.62 1.59 7.60
N TRP A 21 -15.38 2.11 6.63
CA TRP A 21 -16.83 1.89 6.62
C TRP A 21 -17.19 0.40 6.46
N PHE A 22 -16.39 -0.38 5.69
CA PHE A 22 -16.61 -1.83 5.54
C PHE A 22 -16.07 -2.57 6.77
N ALA A 23 -14.81 -2.34 7.12
CA ALA A 23 -14.13 -3.03 8.21
C ALA A 23 -14.85 -2.90 9.56
N SER A 24 -15.47 -1.73 9.82
CA SER A 24 -16.19 -1.47 11.08
C SER A 24 -17.65 -1.96 11.07
N SER A 25 -18.27 -2.11 9.89
CA SER A 25 -19.69 -2.51 9.80
C SER A 25 -19.89 -4.01 9.63
N GLU A 26 -18.91 -4.73 9.10
CA GLU A 26 -19.03 -6.16 8.86
C GLU A 26 -18.64 -6.97 10.11
N PRO A 27 -19.41 -8.02 10.46
CA PRO A 27 -19.16 -8.82 11.68
C PRO A 27 -17.78 -9.46 11.73
N ASN A 28 -17.21 -9.79 10.56
CA ASN A 28 -15.88 -10.39 10.45
C ASN A 28 -14.81 -9.38 10.01
N GLY A 29 -15.14 -8.10 9.97
CA GLY A 29 -14.25 -7.05 9.51
C GLY A 29 -13.79 -7.20 8.05
N GLY A 30 -12.75 -6.47 7.69
CA GLY A 30 -12.04 -6.60 6.42
C GLY A 30 -10.90 -7.61 6.48
N LEU A 31 -10.49 -8.14 5.33
CA LEU A 31 -9.35 -9.06 5.23
C LEU A 31 -8.66 -8.89 3.89
N VAL A 32 -7.35 -8.75 3.89
CA VAL A 32 -6.51 -8.67 2.69
C VAL A 32 -5.35 -9.66 2.80
N THR A 33 -5.10 -10.43 1.74
CA THR A 33 -3.87 -11.23 1.64
C THR A 33 -2.96 -10.61 0.58
N SER A 34 -1.78 -10.16 1.01
CA SER A 34 -0.84 -9.40 0.21
C SER A 34 0.59 -9.97 0.26
N LEU A 35 1.34 -9.66 -0.78
CA LEU A 35 2.76 -10.00 -0.97
C LEU A 35 3.57 -8.72 -1.19
N ALA A 36 4.63 -8.51 -0.42
CA ALA A 36 5.63 -7.50 -0.68
C ALA A 36 6.51 -7.91 -1.86
N LEU A 37 6.69 -7.01 -2.82
CA LEU A 37 7.53 -7.23 -4.00
C LEU A 37 8.99 -6.86 -3.74
N ASP A 38 9.92 -7.45 -4.49
CA ASP A 38 11.32 -7.00 -4.54
C ASP A 38 11.44 -5.76 -5.46
N ARG A 39 10.61 -4.78 -5.19
CA ARG A 39 10.63 -3.41 -5.74
C ARG A 39 10.37 -2.45 -4.60
N HIS A 40 11.13 -1.40 -4.53
CA HIS A 40 11.23 -0.58 -3.32
C HIS A 40 11.11 0.91 -3.60
N ILE A 41 10.67 1.60 -2.58
CA ILE A 41 10.87 3.03 -2.41
C ILE A 41 12.07 3.19 -1.47
N HIS A 42 13.05 3.97 -1.89
CA HIS A 42 14.21 4.34 -1.10
C HIS A 42 14.07 5.77 -0.62
N VAL A 43 14.17 5.98 0.69
CA VAL A 43 14.19 7.32 1.28
C VAL A 43 15.53 7.51 1.97
N THR A 44 16.25 8.55 1.56
CA THR A 44 17.49 8.97 2.24
C THR A 44 17.23 10.23 3.05
N VAL A 45 17.71 10.25 4.30
CA VAL A 45 17.70 11.42 5.16
C VAL A 45 19.13 11.74 5.58
N ASN A 46 19.58 12.94 5.30
CA ASN A 46 20.91 13.41 5.64
C ASN A 46 20.85 14.75 6.39
N ARG A 47 21.81 14.98 7.29
CA ARG A 47 21.92 16.25 7.98
C ARG A 47 22.49 17.30 7.04
N ARG A 48 21.93 18.50 7.05
CA ARG A 48 22.46 19.68 6.37
C ARG A 48 23.39 20.46 7.30
N PHE A 49 24.19 21.32 6.71
CA PHE A 49 25.06 22.23 7.45
C PHE A 49 24.27 23.44 8.00
N ASP A 50 23.25 23.86 7.29
CA ASP A 50 22.31 24.93 7.65
C ASP A 50 20.98 24.35 8.17
N ASP A 51 20.09 25.21 8.66
CA ASP A 51 18.80 24.79 9.21
C ASP A 51 17.71 24.61 8.13
N SER A 52 18.03 24.83 6.85
CA SER A 52 17.05 24.66 5.77
C SER A 52 16.66 23.19 5.55
N VAL A 53 15.52 23.00 4.92
CA VAL A 53 15.01 21.69 4.50
C VAL A 53 15.06 21.59 2.98
N ARG A 54 15.70 20.54 2.48
CA ARG A 54 15.71 20.21 1.05
C ARG A 54 15.03 18.87 0.82
N VAL A 55 14.07 18.86 -0.10
CA VAL A 55 13.35 17.64 -0.51
C VAL A 55 13.52 17.42 -2.00
N SER A 56 13.96 16.22 -2.39
CA SER A 56 14.14 15.83 -3.79
C SER A 56 13.29 14.57 -4.08
N TYR A 57 12.42 14.68 -5.08
CA TYR A 57 11.53 13.60 -5.56
C TYR A 57 11.37 13.76 -7.09
N SER A 58 10.17 13.72 -7.68
CA SER A 58 9.94 14.14 -9.08
C SER A 58 10.13 15.64 -9.32
N SER A 59 10.18 16.41 -8.23
CA SER A 59 10.53 17.84 -8.15
C SER A 59 11.58 18.06 -7.06
N MET A 60 12.03 19.29 -6.90
CA MET A 60 12.93 19.67 -5.83
C MET A 60 12.38 20.90 -5.11
N GLU A 61 12.31 20.82 -3.80
CA GLU A 61 11.93 21.92 -2.93
C GLU A 61 13.07 22.26 -1.98
N MET A 62 13.23 23.53 -1.67
CA MET A 62 14.16 24.02 -0.67
C MET A 62 13.50 25.17 0.10
N VAL A 63 13.31 24.97 1.40
CA VAL A 63 12.57 25.88 2.27
C VAL A 63 13.33 26.10 3.58
N ASP A 64 13.13 27.27 4.18
CA ASP A 64 13.68 27.59 5.51
C ASP A 64 12.78 27.09 6.64
N ASP A 65 11.47 26.95 6.36
CA ASP A 65 10.47 26.39 7.27
C ASP A 65 9.78 25.21 6.58
N PHE A 66 9.82 24.02 7.20
CA PHE A 66 9.22 22.79 6.67
C PHE A 66 7.72 22.90 6.44
N GLU A 67 7.01 23.80 7.13
CA GLU A 67 5.59 24.08 6.93
C GLU A 67 5.27 24.57 5.52
N ASN A 68 6.26 25.15 4.82
CA ASN A 68 6.14 25.65 3.46
C ASN A 68 6.39 24.56 2.39
N LEU A 69 6.64 23.31 2.76
CA LEU A 69 6.77 22.21 1.82
C LEU A 69 5.43 21.94 1.10
N GLU A 70 5.48 21.85 -0.22
CA GLU A 70 4.34 21.46 -1.05
C GLU A 70 4.09 19.94 -0.96
N HIS A 71 5.16 19.16 -0.77
CA HIS A 71 5.05 17.71 -0.63
C HIS A 71 4.43 17.32 0.72
N GLU A 72 3.11 17.16 0.74
CA GLU A 72 2.31 16.93 1.96
C GLU A 72 2.79 15.74 2.79
N LEU A 73 3.10 14.59 2.17
CA LEU A 73 3.56 13.40 2.90
C LEU A 73 4.87 13.65 3.63
N VAL A 74 5.80 14.41 3.03
CA VAL A 74 7.08 14.77 3.67
C VAL A 74 6.82 15.73 4.82
N ARG A 75 6.01 16.75 4.60
CA ARG A 75 5.66 17.76 5.61
C ARG A 75 5.04 17.10 6.84
N GLU A 76 4.04 16.24 6.63
CA GLU A 76 3.36 15.57 7.74
C GLU A 76 4.24 14.51 8.45
N ALA A 77 5.10 13.79 7.71
CA ALA A 77 6.06 12.88 8.31
C ALA A 77 7.12 13.63 9.16
N MET A 78 7.59 14.79 8.70
CA MET A 78 8.47 15.66 9.48
C MET A 78 7.79 16.15 10.76
N ARG A 79 6.53 16.60 10.66
CA ARG A 79 5.74 17.03 11.83
C ARG A 79 5.53 15.90 12.82
N MET A 80 5.18 14.70 12.34
CA MET A 80 4.94 13.51 13.16
C MET A 80 6.19 13.09 13.95
N THR A 81 7.36 13.15 13.33
CA THR A 81 8.63 12.71 13.91
C THR A 81 9.39 13.81 14.67
N GLY A 82 8.92 15.06 14.60
CA GLY A 82 9.58 16.22 15.23
C GLY A 82 10.89 16.65 14.55
N VAL A 83 11.19 16.14 13.36
CA VAL A 83 12.37 16.55 12.55
C VAL A 83 11.96 17.72 11.67
N THR A 84 12.22 18.94 12.11
CA THR A 84 11.63 20.14 11.51
C THR A 84 12.62 21.01 10.73
N SER A 85 13.94 20.75 10.82
CA SER A 85 14.95 21.56 10.14
C SER A 85 16.26 20.81 9.94
N GLY A 86 17.17 21.39 9.17
CA GLY A 86 18.55 20.91 9.01
C GLY A 86 18.67 19.56 8.31
N VAL A 87 17.74 19.23 7.39
CA VAL A 87 17.70 17.93 6.73
C VAL A 87 17.56 18.03 5.22
N GLU A 88 18.17 17.08 4.54
CA GLU A 88 17.97 16.78 3.15
C GLU A 88 17.31 15.40 3.02
N ILE A 89 16.16 15.35 2.34
CA ILE A 89 15.36 14.15 2.11
C ILE A 89 15.31 13.90 0.61
N THR A 90 15.64 12.67 0.20
CA THR A 90 15.55 12.27 -1.21
C THR A 90 14.78 10.97 -1.31
N THR A 91 13.82 10.90 -2.24
CA THR A 91 13.04 9.70 -2.55
C THR A 91 13.40 9.17 -3.94
N ILE A 92 13.67 7.87 -4.03
CA ILE A 92 13.97 7.16 -5.27
C ILE A 92 13.07 5.92 -5.32
N ALA A 93 12.46 5.64 -6.46
CA ALA A 93 11.54 4.52 -6.63
C ALA A 93 12.03 3.56 -7.72
N ASP A 94 11.93 2.24 -7.47
CA ASP A 94 12.20 1.18 -8.46
C ASP A 94 11.03 0.99 -9.45
N ILE A 95 9.96 1.73 -9.27
CA ILE A 95 8.72 1.67 -10.06
C ILE A 95 8.34 3.08 -10.53
N PRO A 96 7.46 3.22 -11.54
CA PRO A 96 6.90 4.52 -11.90
C PRO A 96 6.27 5.22 -10.68
N SER A 97 6.49 6.52 -10.55
CA SER A 97 6.19 7.29 -9.34
C SER A 97 4.70 7.47 -9.03
N ARG A 98 3.80 7.21 -9.98
CA ARG A 98 2.35 7.44 -9.79
C ARG A 98 1.51 6.34 -10.44
N GLY A 99 0.40 6.00 -9.78
CA GLY A 99 -0.72 5.27 -10.37
C GLY A 99 -0.44 3.83 -10.79
N THR A 100 0.55 3.18 -10.20
CA THR A 100 0.89 1.78 -10.49
C THR A 100 -0.04 0.77 -9.82
N GLY A 101 -0.87 1.20 -8.86
CA GLY A 101 -1.69 0.29 -8.05
C GLY A 101 -0.91 -0.57 -7.05
N LEU A 102 0.40 -0.31 -6.87
CA LEU A 102 1.30 -1.12 -6.03
C LEU A 102 1.49 -0.55 -4.60
N GLY A 103 0.68 0.42 -4.16
CA GLY A 103 0.79 1.04 -2.84
C GLY A 103 2.02 1.96 -2.69
N SER A 104 2.45 2.59 -3.78
CA SER A 104 3.67 3.41 -3.78
C SER A 104 3.60 4.63 -2.87
N SER A 105 2.45 5.29 -2.74
CA SER A 105 2.26 6.44 -1.85
C SER A 105 2.52 6.03 -0.39
N SER A 106 1.84 4.99 0.06
CA SER A 106 1.99 4.49 1.43
C SER A 106 3.39 3.95 1.71
N ALA A 107 4.03 3.32 0.70
CA ALA A 107 5.44 2.92 0.83
C ALA A 107 6.38 4.13 0.98
N VAL A 108 6.09 5.27 0.33
CA VAL A 108 6.80 6.55 0.57
C VAL A 108 6.58 7.02 2.01
N THR A 109 5.33 7.05 2.49
CA THR A 109 4.98 7.53 3.83
C THR A 109 5.65 6.68 4.92
N VAL A 110 5.56 5.35 4.81
CA VAL A 110 6.22 4.40 5.73
C VAL A 110 7.74 4.58 5.69
N GLY A 111 8.32 4.72 4.48
CA GLY A 111 9.75 4.93 4.30
C GLY A 111 10.25 6.23 4.90
N LEU A 112 9.49 7.32 4.75
CA LEU A 112 9.76 8.63 5.36
C LEU A 112 9.75 8.52 6.88
N LEU A 113 8.68 7.98 7.46
CA LEU A 113 8.54 7.80 8.91
C LEU A 113 9.70 6.98 9.48
N ASN A 114 10.01 5.84 8.87
CA ASN A 114 11.11 4.99 9.33
C ASN A 114 12.46 5.72 9.30
N ALA A 115 12.78 6.41 8.19
CA ALA A 115 14.03 7.14 8.07
C ALA A 115 14.12 8.34 9.03
N LEU A 116 13.02 9.09 9.20
CA LEU A 116 12.97 10.26 10.07
C LEU A 116 12.98 9.89 11.54
N HIS A 117 12.26 8.86 11.99
CA HIS A 117 12.36 8.33 13.35
C HIS A 117 13.81 7.92 13.67
N ARG A 118 14.43 7.18 12.74
CA ARG A 118 15.83 6.77 12.90
C ARG A 118 16.78 7.95 12.95
N PHE A 119 16.52 8.99 12.14
CA PHE A 119 17.29 10.22 12.14
C PHE A 119 17.14 10.99 13.47
N ALA A 120 15.95 10.96 14.07
CA ALA A 120 15.66 11.53 15.39
C ALA A 120 16.23 10.68 16.55
N GLY A 121 16.77 9.48 16.27
CA GLY A 121 17.33 8.58 17.28
C GLY A 121 16.32 7.61 17.90
N HIS A 122 15.18 7.39 17.26
CA HIS A 122 14.12 6.47 17.70
C HIS A 122 14.01 5.25 16.77
N ASP A 123 13.66 4.11 17.37
CA ASP A 123 13.30 2.89 16.65
C ASP A 123 11.77 2.73 16.69
N ALA A 124 11.11 2.91 15.54
CA ALA A 124 9.69 2.66 15.42
C ALA A 124 9.43 1.20 15.00
N SER A 125 8.43 0.56 15.61
CA SER A 125 8.01 -0.77 15.20
C SER A 125 7.25 -0.74 13.87
N PRO A 126 7.12 -1.88 13.14
CA PRO A 126 6.29 -1.94 11.94
C PRO A 126 4.84 -1.51 12.18
N GLU A 127 4.27 -1.88 13.32
CA GLU A 127 2.92 -1.48 13.73
C GLU A 127 2.81 0.04 13.86
N GLN A 128 3.75 0.66 14.59
CA GLN A 128 3.79 2.10 14.78
C GLN A 128 3.93 2.83 13.43
N LEU A 129 4.82 2.36 12.56
CA LEU A 129 5.01 2.95 11.23
C LEU A 129 3.75 2.87 10.38
N ALA A 130 3.04 1.73 10.42
CA ALA A 130 1.78 1.56 9.68
C ALA A 130 0.67 2.46 10.22
N GLU A 131 0.51 2.54 11.54
CA GLU A 131 -0.51 3.39 12.19
C GLU A 131 -0.25 4.88 11.93
N GLU A 132 1.00 5.34 12.08
CA GLU A 132 1.37 6.72 11.79
C GLU A 132 1.18 7.05 10.31
N ALA A 133 1.49 6.14 9.39
CA ALA A 133 1.25 6.31 7.96
C ALA A 133 -0.25 6.40 7.65
N CYS A 134 -1.09 5.53 8.24
CA CYS A 134 -2.55 5.63 8.13
C CYS A 134 -3.05 6.98 8.65
N ARG A 135 -2.56 7.42 9.80
CA ARG A 135 -2.94 8.71 10.39
C ARG A 135 -2.59 9.88 9.46
N ILE A 136 -1.41 9.86 8.85
CA ILE A 136 -1.03 10.91 7.89
C ILE A 136 -1.94 10.89 6.67
N GLU A 137 -2.06 9.74 5.99
CA GLU A 137 -2.75 9.68 4.70
C GLU A 137 -4.27 9.78 4.84
N ILE A 138 -4.86 9.12 5.84
CA ILE A 138 -6.32 9.04 6.00
C ILE A 138 -6.85 10.17 6.88
N ASP A 139 -6.31 10.34 8.09
CA ASP A 139 -6.90 11.27 9.08
C ASP A 139 -6.49 12.72 8.82
N ILE A 140 -5.20 12.97 8.51
CA ILE A 140 -4.67 14.33 8.35
C ILE A 140 -4.91 14.84 6.93
N LEU A 141 -4.55 14.03 5.90
CA LEU A 141 -4.69 14.43 4.50
C LEU A 141 -6.05 14.10 3.89
N GLY A 142 -6.91 13.36 4.62
CA GLY A 142 -8.26 13.05 4.21
C GLY A 142 -8.36 12.19 2.94
N GLN A 143 -7.36 11.36 2.66
CA GLN A 143 -7.38 10.51 1.47
C GLN A 143 -8.43 9.40 1.63
N PRO A 144 -9.33 9.20 0.64
CA PRO A 144 -10.37 8.18 0.69
C PRO A 144 -9.82 6.79 0.32
N ILE A 145 -8.84 6.30 1.09
CA ILE A 145 -8.14 5.03 0.87
C ILE A 145 -8.36 4.07 2.05
N GLY A 146 -8.05 2.79 1.85
CA GLY A 146 -8.00 1.82 2.93
C GLY A 146 -6.64 1.77 3.62
N ARG A 147 -6.49 0.85 4.57
CA ARG A 147 -5.31 0.73 5.44
C ARG A 147 -4.32 -0.36 5.00
N GLN A 148 -4.61 -1.13 3.95
CA GLN A 148 -3.79 -2.28 3.57
C GLN A 148 -2.36 -1.93 3.17
N ASP A 149 -2.18 -0.80 2.50
CA ASP A 149 -0.92 -0.42 1.86
C ASP A 149 0.15 -0.05 2.88
N GLN A 150 -0.24 0.69 3.91
CA GLN A 150 0.63 1.10 4.99
C GLN A 150 1.14 -0.11 5.78
N TYR A 151 0.24 -1.03 6.14
CA TYR A 151 0.61 -2.26 6.85
C TYR A 151 1.45 -3.20 5.98
N ALA A 152 1.08 -3.41 4.71
CA ALA A 152 1.88 -4.24 3.82
C ALA A 152 3.29 -3.69 3.59
N ALA A 153 3.44 -2.36 3.47
CA ALA A 153 4.73 -1.69 3.30
C ALA A 153 5.59 -1.76 4.57
N ALA A 154 4.98 -1.60 5.76
CA ALA A 154 5.69 -1.61 7.03
C ALA A 154 6.18 -3.00 7.44
N PHE A 155 5.36 -4.03 7.24
CA PHE A 155 5.69 -5.41 7.63
C PHE A 155 6.49 -6.17 6.59
N GLY A 156 6.27 -5.88 5.30
CA GLY A 156 6.90 -6.67 4.22
C GLY A 156 6.46 -8.13 4.22
N GLY A 157 7.06 -8.96 3.38
CA GLY A 157 6.78 -10.39 3.31
C GLY A 157 5.41 -10.74 2.72
N VAL A 158 4.83 -11.85 3.15
CA VAL A 158 3.49 -12.30 2.76
C VAL A 158 2.61 -12.33 4.00
N ASN A 159 1.52 -11.57 3.99
CA ASN A 159 0.67 -11.42 5.16
C ASN A 159 -0.80 -11.53 4.80
N SER A 160 -1.57 -12.09 5.74
CA SER A 160 -3.01 -11.96 5.83
C SER A 160 -3.29 -10.89 6.90
N ILE A 161 -3.88 -9.77 6.49
CA ILE A 161 -4.09 -8.57 7.31
C ILE A 161 -5.58 -8.43 7.54
N SER A 162 -6.03 -8.52 8.79
CA SER A 162 -7.42 -8.32 9.19
C SER A 162 -7.62 -6.91 9.75
N PHE A 163 -8.75 -6.32 9.41
CA PHE A 163 -9.15 -4.96 9.76
C PHE A 163 -10.48 -5.02 10.50
N GLY A 164 -10.57 -4.44 11.67
CA GLY A 164 -11.78 -4.43 12.47
C GLY A 164 -11.86 -3.23 13.39
N PRO A 165 -12.96 -3.13 14.18
CA PRO A 165 -13.17 -2.02 15.11
C PRO A 165 -12.11 -1.99 16.23
N ASP A 166 -11.52 -3.15 16.57
CA ASP A 166 -10.50 -3.26 17.61
C ASP A 166 -9.08 -2.99 17.10
N GLY A 167 -8.91 -2.68 15.81
CA GLY A 167 -7.63 -2.40 15.18
C GLY A 167 -7.30 -3.30 13.99
N VAL A 168 -6.01 -3.41 13.70
CA VAL A 168 -5.47 -4.20 12.59
C VAL A 168 -4.57 -5.31 13.12
N GLU A 169 -4.78 -6.52 12.65
CA GLU A 169 -3.95 -7.68 12.98
C GLU A 169 -3.22 -8.19 11.74
N VAL A 170 -1.90 -8.31 11.82
CA VAL A 170 -1.05 -8.80 10.72
C VAL A 170 -0.58 -10.22 11.03
N ASN A 171 -1.03 -11.16 10.22
CA ASN A 171 -0.71 -12.58 10.34
C ASN A 171 0.21 -13.02 9.20
N PRO A 172 1.50 -13.31 9.45
CA PRO A 172 2.41 -13.81 8.43
C PRO A 172 1.91 -15.13 7.83
N VAL A 173 1.87 -15.21 6.50
CA VAL A 173 1.52 -16.44 5.77
C VAL A 173 2.78 -17.30 5.63
N LYS A 174 2.72 -18.54 6.09
CA LYS A 174 3.86 -19.46 6.07
C LYS A 174 4.00 -20.10 4.69
N ILE A 175 4.85 -19.51 3.85
CA ILE A 175 5.17 -20.04 2.53
C ILE A 175 6.57 -20.67 2.52
N THR A 176 6.72 -21.77 1.79
CA THR A 176 8.03 -22.42 1.63
C THR A 176 8.90 -21.70 0.60
N PRO A 177 10.24 -21.82 0.65
CA PRO A 177 11.11 -21.25 -0.38
C PRO A 177 10.78 -21.72 -1.80
N ASN A 178 10.26 -22.95 -1.95
CA ASN A 178 9.81 -23.46 -3.23
C ASN A 178 8.57 -22.70 -3.75
N VAL A 179 7.61 -22.37 -2.89
CA VAL A 179 6.43 -21.57 -3.26
C VAL A 179 6.86 -20.17 -3.67
N VAL A 180 7.79 -19.54 -2.94
CA VAL A 180 8.35 -18.22 -3.30
C VAL A 180 8.98 -18.27 -4.69
N LYS A 181 9.81 -19.30 -4.96
CA LYS A 181 10.43 -19.47 -6.27
C LYS A 181 9.39 -19.63 -7.38
N ARG A 182 8.41 -20.50 -7.19
CA ARG A 182 7.34 -20.73 -8.16
C ARG A 182 6.50 -19.47 -8.41
N LEU A 183 6.16 -18.69 -7.37
CA LEU A 183 5.49 -17.40 -7.52
C LEU A 183 6.27 -16.47 -8.45
N SER A 184 7.61 -16.41 -8.32
CA SER A 184 8.43 -15.56 -9.17
C SER A 184 8.58 -16.07 -10.61
N GLU A 185 8.36 -17.36 -10.86
CA GLU A 185 8.46 -18.00 -12.18
C GLU A 185 7.11 -18.09 -12.92
N GLU A 186 6.01 -18.28 -12.16
CA GLU A 186 4.67 -18.54 -12.71
C GLU A 186 3.82 -17.25 -12.80
N PHE A 187 4.16 -16.19 -12.03
CA PHE A 187 3.43 -14.92 -12.06
C PHE A 187 4.24 -13.84 -12.75
N THR A 188 3.58 -13.08 -13.60
CA THR A 188 4.18 -11.94 -14.32
C THR A 188 3.46 -10.65 -13.96
N LEU A 189 4.21 -9.64 -13.55
CA LEU A 189 3.70 -8.29 -13.35
C LEU A 189 3.92 -7.49 -14.65
N VAL A 190 2.84 -7.04 -15.26
CA VAL A 190 2.88 -6.25 -16.50
C VAL A 190 2.45 -4.81 -16.21
N PHE A 191 3.32 -3.85 -16.57
CA PHE A 191 2.96 -2.44 -16.53
C PHE A 191 2.18 -2.08 -17.80
N THR A 192 0.96 -1.59 -17.63
CA THR A 192 0.02 -1.31 -18.73
C THR A 192 0.21 0.08 -19.36
N GLY A 193 1.15 0.88 -18.85
CA GLY A 193 1.38 2.25 -19.33
C GLY A 193 0.35 3.28 -18.86
N THR A 194 -0.74 2.84 -18.24
CA THR A 194 -1.77 3.72 -17.67
C THR A 194 -1.60 3.83 -16.16
N SER A 195 -1.73 5.03 -15.62
CA SER A 195 -1.73 5.28 -14.19
C SER A 195 -3.12 5.70 -13.72
N ARG A 196 -3.56 5.17 -12.58
CA ARG A 196 -4.83 5.53 -11.94
C ARG A 196 -4.62 5.83 -10.46
N SER A 197 -5.34 6.81 -9.97
CA SER A 197 -5.39 7.10 -8.55
C SER A 197 -6.34 6.12 -7.85
N ALA A 198 -5.85 5.47 -6.78
CA ALA A 198 -6.71 4.64 -5.92
C ALA A 198 -7.83 5.49 -5.30
N SER A 199 -7.53 6.74 -4.95
CA SER A 199 -8.51 7.69 -4.40
C SER A 199 -9.65 7.97 -5.37
N GLU A 200 -9.39 8.13 -6.67
CA GLU A 200 -10.42 8.34 -7.68
C GLU A 200 -11.36 7.13 -7.77
N VAL A 201 -10.81 5.92 -7.85
CA VAL A 201 -11.61 4.67 -7.95
C VAL A 201 -12.43 4.43 -6.68
N LEU A 202 -11.87 4.70 -5.49
CA LEU A 202 -12.55 4.48 -4.22
C LEU A 202 -13.58 5.56 -3.88
N SER A 203 -13.44 6.77 -4.42
CA SER A 203 -14.41 7.87 -4.26
C SER A 203 -15.62 7.76 -5.19
N GLU A 204 -15.60 6.91 -6.20
CA GLU A 204 -16.75 6.70 -7.08
C GLU A 204 -17.96 6.20 -6.30
N THR A 205 -19.09 6.91 -6.44
CA THR A 205 -20.36 6.49 -5.87
C THR A 205 -20.85 5.27 -6.64
N PRO A 206 -21.10 4.12 -6.02
CA PRO A 206 -21.59 2.94 -6.71
C PRO A 206 -23.02 3.18 -7.23
N GLU A 207 -23.32 2.62 -8.37
CA GLU A 207 -24.71 2.61 -8.91
C GLU A 207 -25.65 1.84 -7.98
N ASP A 208 -25.18 0.74 -7.36
CA ASP A 208 -25.90 -0.04 -6.36
C ASP A 208 -25.02 -0.32 -5.13
N PRO A 209 -25.26 0.37 -4.01
CA PRO A 209 -24.51 0.14 -2.75
C PRO A 209 -24.69 -1.27 -2.19
N ALA A 210 -25.84 -1.92 -2.38
CA ALA A 210 -26.08 -3.28 -1.87
C ALA A 210 -25.31 -4.33 -2.68
N ASP A 211 -25.22 -4.15 -3.99
CA ASP A 211 -24.40 -5.02 -4.84
C ASP A 211 -22.91 -4.85 -4.52
N LYS A 212 -22.43 -3.60 -4.33
CA LYS A 212 -21.06 -3.33 -3.88
C LYS A 212 -20.71 -4.07 -2.60
N LEU A 213 -21.58 -4.00 -1.59
CA LEU A 213 -21.38 -4.67 -0.31
C LEU A 213 -21.32 -6.19 -0.49
N THR A 214 -22.22 -6.76 -1.30
CA THR A 214 -22.24 -8.20 -1.59
C THR A 214 -20.95 -8.65 -2.26
N ARG A 215 -20.45 -7.91 -3.24
CA ARG A 215 -19.18 -8.21 -3.92
C ARG A 215 -17.97 -8.10 -2.99
N LEU A 216 -17.94 -7.10 -2.12
CA LEU A 216 -16.87 -6.95 -1.13
C LEU A 216 -16.85 -8.11 -0.13
N ARG A 217 -18.02 -8.63 0.28
CA ARG A 217 -18.10 -9.85 1.12
C ARG A 217 -17.52 -11.07 0.41
N VAL A 218 -17.79 -11.24 -0.88
CA VAL A 218 -17.18 -12.31 -1.69
C VAL A 218 -15.66 -12.16 -1.74
N ILE A 219 -15.17 -10.97 -2.10
CA ILE A 219 -13.73 -10.65 -2.18
C ILE A 219 -13.03 -10.85 -0.83
N ARG A 220 -13.69 -10.51 0.28
CA ARG A 220 -13.18 -10.77 1.63
C ARG A 220 -13.03 -12.28 1.89
N GLY A 221 -14.05 -13.07 1.55
CA GLY A 221 -13.99 -14.53 1.69
C GLY A 221 -12.89 -15.18 0.85
N GLN A 222 -12.64 -14.65 -0.33
CA GLN A 222 -11.56 -15.10 -1.21
C GLN A 222 -10.16 -14.85 -0.61
N ALA A 223 -9.99 -13.81 0.20
CA ALA A 223 -8.71 -13.52 0.85
C ALA A 223 -8.30 -14.62 1.85
N ASP A 224 -9.25 -15.25 2.55
CA ASP A 224 -8.98 -16.42 3.39
C ASP A 224 -8.52 -17.64 2.56
N ALA A 225 -9.17 -17.90 1.42
CA ALA A 225 -8.82 -18.99 0.53
C ALA A 225 -7.41 -18.84 -0.06
N VAL A 226 -7.02 -17.59 -0.45
CA VAL A 226 -5.67 -17.28 -0.93
C VAL A 226 -4.60 -17.70 0.09
N ARG A 227 -4.81 -17.42 1.37
CA ARG A 227 -3.89 -17.82 2.43
C ARG A 227 -3.63 -19.32 2.40
N GLY A 228 -4.71 -20.14 2.38
CA GLY A 228 -4.60 -21.60 2.35
C GLY A 228 -3.89 -22.12 1.09
N MET A 229 -4.15 -21.51 -0.08
CA MET A 229 -3.48 -21.87 -1.34
C MET A 229 -1.99 -21.55 -1.32
N LEU A 230 -1.60 -20.40 -0.77
CA LEU A 230 -0.18 -20.03 -0.61
C LEU A 230 0.54 -20.98 0.36
N GLU A 231 -0.06 -21.33 1.49
CA GLU A 231 0.51 -22.25 2.48
C GLU A 231 0.65 -23.68 1.94
N SER A 232 -0.30 -24.13 1.11
CA SER A 232 -0.25 -25.45 0.45
C SER A 232 0.59 -25.50 -0.83
N GLY A 233 0.88 -24.34 -1.44
CA GLY A 233 1.57 -24.23 -2.73
C GLY A 233 0.68 -24.53 -3.94
N ASP A 234 -0.64 -24.42 -3.80
CA ASP A 234 -1.61 -24.53 -4.91
C ASP A 234 -1.67 -23.23 -5.71
N LEU A 235 -0.68 -22.99 -6.56
CA LEU A 235 -0.61 -21.79 -7.40
C LEU A 235 -1.58 -21.80 -8.58
N ALA A 236 -1.98 -22.98 -9.04
CA ALA A 236 -2.99 -23.09 -10.10
C ALA A 236 -4.38 -22.67 -9.57
N GLY A 237 -4.77 -23.15 -8.38
CA GLY A 237 -5.98 -22.71 -7.69
C GLY A 237 -5.93 -21.21 -7.37
N LEU A 238 -4.79 -20.68 -6.94
CA LEU A 238 -4.58 -19.26 -6.71
C LEU A 238 -4.83 -18.42 -7.97
N GLY A 239 -4.31 -18.83 -9.13
CA GLY A 239 -4.53 -18.16 -10.40
C GLY A 239 -6.02 -18.12 -10.79
N SER A 240 -6.73 -19.24 -10.62
CA SER A 240 -8.18 -19.32 -10.88
C SER A 240 -8.97 -18.38 -9.96
N LEU A 241 -8.64 -18.38 -8.66
CA LEU A 241 -9.31 -17.53 -7.66
C LEU A 241 -9.09 -16.04 -7.90
N ILE A 242 -7.88 -15.65 -8.34
CA ILE A 242 -7.60 -14.25 -8.73
C ILE A 242 -8.48 -13.83 -9.91
N GLY A 243 -8.70 -14.71 -10.89
CA GLY A 243 -9.62 -14.47 -12.01
C GLY A 243 -11.05 -14.23 -11.54
N GLU A 244 -11.58 -15.07 -10.64
CA GLU A 244 -12.92 -14.89 -10.04
C GLU A 244 -13.02 -13.60 -9.22
N ALA A 245 -11.97 -13.27 -8.45
CA ALA A 245 -11.90 -12.04 -7.68
C ALA A 245 -11.88 -10.80 -8.59
N TRP A 246 -11.19 -10.89 -9.72
CA TRP A 246 -11.19 -9.85 -10.74
C TRP A 246 -12.59 -9.60 -11.32
N ASP A 247 -13.33 -10.65 -11.66
CA ASP A 247 -14.71 -10.53 -12.15
C ASP A 247 -15.64 -9.88 -11.11
N SER A 248 -15.51 -10.26 -9.85
CA SER A 248 -16.23 -9.62 -8.76
C SER A 248 -15.88 -8.14 -8.62
N LYS A 249 -14.58 -7.81 -8.70
CA LYS A 249 -14.07 -6.44 -8.54
C LYS A 249 -14.49 -5.53 -9.69
N ARG A 250 -14.47 -6.01 -10.94
CA ARG A 250 -14.93 -5.26 -12.12
C ARG A 250 -16.36 -4.76 -12.00
N GLY A 251 -17.21 -5.51 -11.32
CA GLY A 251 -18.61 -5.13 -11.10
C GLY A 251 -18.82 -4.08 -10.00
N ILE A 252 -17.77 -3.66 -9.27
CA ILE A 252 -17.90 -2.66 -8.19
C ILE A 252 -17.94 -1.23 -8.77
N SER A 253 -17.13 -0.95 -9.80
CA SER A 253 -16.98 0.36 -10.41
C SER A 253 -16.50 0.23 -11.84
N SER A 254 -17.02 1.07 -12.74
CA SER A 254 -16.60 1.14 -14.15
C SER A 254 -15.15 1.58 -14.32
N GLY A 255 -14.60 2.33 -13.35
CA GLY A 255 -13.22 2.80 -13.34
C GLY A 255 -12.17 1.70 -13.07
N ILE A 256 -12.57 0.49 -12.65
CA ILE A 256 -11.63 -0.60 -12.30
C ILE A 256 -10.98 -1.25 -13.53
N SER A 257 -11.62 -1.24 -14.70
CA SER A 257 -11.10 -1.85 -15.93
C SER A 257 -11.30 -0.95 -17.15
N ASN A 258 -10.60 -1.25 -18.22
CA ASN A 258 -10.81 -0.67 -19.55
C ASN A 258 -10.54 -1.71 -20.64
N ASP A 259 -10.88 -1.38 -21.89
CA ASP A 259 -10.76 -2.30 -23.04
C ASP A 259 -9.30 -2.73 -23.30
N GLU A 260 -8.32 -1.87 -23.02
CA GLU A 260 -6.90 -2.21 -23.16
C GLU A 260 -6.49 -3.29 -22.18
N LEU A 261 -6.89 -3.16 -20.89
CA LEU A 261 -6.62 -4.17 -19.85
C LEU A 261 -7.31 -5.49 -20.19
N LEU A 262 -8.55 -5.44 -20.66
CA LEU A 262 -9.30 -6.64 -21.06
C LEU A 262 -8.68 -7.32 -22.29
N SER A 263 -8.09 -6.58 -23.19
CA SER A 263 -7.36 -7.11 -24.35
C SER A 263 -6.09 -7.89 -23.93
N LEU A 264 -5.38 -7.44 -22.89
CA LEU A 264 -4.19 -8.13 -22.35
C LEU A 264 -4.52 -9.50 -21.75
N ILE A 265 -5.72 -9.69 -21.18
CA ILE A 265 -6.16 -10.96 -20.58
C ILE A 265 -6.31 -12.06 -21.64
N HIS A 266 -6.52 -11.69 -22.91
CA HIS A 266 -6.69 -12.63 -24.02
C HIS A 266 -5.38 -12.96 -24.78
N ILE A 267 -4.26 -12.39 -24.36
CA ILE A 267 -2.94 -12.71 -24.93
C ILE A 267 -2.29 -13.86 -24.16
#